data_23cd2aa8cad8785056bbcda5d828c1e1
#
_entry.id   23cd2aa8cad8785056bbcda5d828c1e1
#
_cell.length_a   1.000
_cell.length_b   1.000
_cell.length_c   1.000
_cell.angle_alpha   90.00
_cell.angle_beta   90.00
_cell.angle_gamma   90.00
#
_symmetry.space_group_name_H-M   'P 1'
#
loop_
_entity.id
_entity.type
_entity.pdbx_description
1 polymer ?
#
loop_
_entity_poly.entity_id
_entity_poly.type
_entity_poly.pdbx_seq_one_letter_code
_entity_poly.pdbx_strand_id
1 'polypeptide(L)'
;MTTDSTTYDAIVVGSGISGGWAAKELTEKGLRVLLLERGRNVEHIKDYVNATKGPWEYLHRGRRTVSMEEKYQVLRRDLLNETNLAYWVNEQDSPYTETKRYDWFRAYQVGGRSLVWGRQSYRWSDFDFTANARDGIAVDWPIRYEELAPWYDHVERHAGISGSREGLAQLPDGQFQPPMALNCGEELVAERLKKGFGGNRRLIIGRTANATRALEGRTACQYRDACWLGCIFGGYFSTQSSTLPAAMKTGRLTLKPWSIVTEILYDKEQRKASGVRVIDAVTEQTIDYSAKIVFVCASALNSAWLLMRSATDVWPEGLGSSSGELGHNVMDHHFRVGAAGRIEGLEDKAIEGRRPNGIYVPRYRNLFGDKRSYLRGFGYQGGAGRSDWSRAVAELGIGAAAKEEAATPGAWRFGATAFGETLPNHANHIALDHTRKDKWGLPVLKMDCALGENERLMRKDMANDMAEMLEHCGLKDISTYDAEYFPGAGIHEMGTARMGRDPKTSVLNAHNQVWDAKNVFVTDGACMTSSACQNPSLTYMAITARAADFAVAELKRGNL
;
A
#
# COMPACT_ATOMS: atom_id res chain seq x y z
N MET A 1 -10.75 38.06 -15.00
CA MET A 1 -9.78 37.21 -14.29
C MET A 1 -9.85 37.56 -12.81
N THR A 2 -10.69 36.87 -12.06
CA THR A 2 -10.74 37.04 -10.60
C THR A 2 -9.73 36.05 -10.01
N THR A 3 -8.54 36.56 -9.73
CA THR A 3 -7.54 35.86 -8.92
C THR A 3 -8.05 35.82 -7.50
N ASP A 4 -8.81 34.78 -7.18
CA ASP A 4 -9.06 34.44 -5.78
C ASP A 4 -7.74 33.81 -5.25
N SER A 5 -6.79 34.70 -4.89
CA SER A 5 -5.49 34.32 -4.35
C SER A 5 -5.66 33.80 -2.92
N THR A 6 -6.29 32.64 -2.80
CA THR A 6 -6.42 31.98 -1.51
C THR A 6 -5.07 31.36 -1.16
N THR A 7 -4.27 32.09 -0.39
CA THR A 7 -2.99 31.60 0.11
C THR A 7 -3.25 30.58 1.23
N TYR A 8 -2.71 29.38 1.09
CA TYR A 8 -2.76 28.34 2.11
C TYR A 8 -1.44 28.29 2.89
N ASP A 9 -1.47 27.73 4.10
CA ASP A 9 -0.23 27.44 4.82
C ASP A 9 0.43 26.19 4.22
N ALA A 10 -0.37 25.21 3.83
CA ALA A 10 0.12 23.97 3.21
C ALA A 10 -0.76 23.52 2.05
N ILE A 11 -0.12 22.94 1.04
CA ILE A 11 -0.77 22.15 -0.02
C ILE A 11 -0.39 20.69 0.16
N VAL A 12 -1.37 19.79 0.09
CA VAL A 12 -1.19 18.34 0.07
C VAL A 12 -1.65 17.81 -1.29
N VAL A 13 -0.76 17.12 -2.01
CA VAL A 13 -1.02 16.56 -3.32
C VAL A 13 -1.31 15.07 -3.20
N GLY A 14 -2.55 14.67 -3.53
CA GLY A 14 -3.06 13.31 -3.37
C GLY A 14 -3.72 13.07 -2.02
N SER A 15 -4.86 12.40 -2.03
CA SER A 15 -5.72 12.17 -0.87
C SER A 15 -5.72 10.70 -0.37
N GLY A 16 -4.74 9.91 -0.81
CA GLY A 16 -4.56 8.53 -0.38
C GLY A 16 -4.16 8.40 1.09
N ILE A 17 -3.58 7.26 1.48
CA ILE A 17 -3.19 6.99 2.87
C ILE A 17 -2.29 8.11 3.42
N SER A 18 -1.18 8.42 2.74
CA SER A 18 -0.23 9.46 3.19
C SER A 18 -0.85 10.85 3.16
N GLY A 19 -1.54 11.23 2.07
CA GLY A 19 -2.13 12.57 1.97
C GLY A 19 -3.26 12.81 2.96
N GLY A 20 -4.08 11.80 3.25
CA GLY A 20 -5.09 11.88 4.30
C GLY A 20 -4.47 12.10 5.68
N TRP A 21 -3.35 11.44 5.99
CA TRP A 21 -2.59 11.67 7.22
C TRP A 21 -1.96 13.05 7.25
N ALA A 22 -1.32 13.50 6.17
CA ALA A 22 -0.76 14.85 6.08
C ALA A 22 -1.85 15.92 6.32
N ALA A 23 -2.99 15.80 5.65
CA ALA A 23 -4.11 16.72 5.81
C ALA A 23 -4.62 16.77 7.26
N LYS A 24 -4.79 15.60 7.90
CA LYS A 24 -5.20 15.50 9.31
C LYS A 24 -4.19 16.18 10.24
N GLU A 25 -2.92 15.76 10.18
CA GLU A 25 -1.90 16.28 11.09
C GLU A 25 -1.69 17.78 10.93
N LEU A 26 -1.63 18.30 9.70
CA LEU A 26 -1.41 19.71 9.43
C LEU A 26 -2.60 20.57 9.90
N THR A 27 -3.85 20.13 9.64
CA THR A 27 -5.04 20.89 10.05
C THR A 27 -5.26 20.87 11.57
N GLU A 28 -5.05 19.73 12.24
CA GLU A 28 -5.12 19.61 13.69
C GLU A 28 -4.05 20.47 14.40
N LYS A 29 -2.89 20.68 13.75
CA LYS A 29 -1.81 21.56 14.22
C LYS A 29 -2.03 23.05 13.88
N GLY A 30 -3.20 23.38 13.29
CA GLY A 30 -3.69 24.74 13.09
C GLY A 30 -3.44 25.35 11.70
N LEU A 31 -2.87 24.63 10.75
CA LEU A 31 -2.62 25.13 9.41
C LEU A 31 -3.88 25.12 8.53
N ARG A 32 -4.00 26.11 7.64
CA ARG A 32 -4.97 26.11 6.54
C ARG A 32 -4.42 25.25 5.40
N VAL A 33 -5.09 24.16 5.10
CA VAL A 33 -4.60 23.13 4.16
C VAL A 33 -5.50 23.04 2.93
N LEU A 34 -4.87 23.06 1.74
CA LEU A 34 -5.49 22.69 0.48
C LEU A 34 -5.09 21.25 0.14
N LEU A 35 -6.07 20.35 0.07
CA LEU A 35 -5.87 18.96 -0.36
C LEU A 35 -6.39 18.81 -1.79
N LEU A 36 -5.47 18.50 -2.72
CA LEU A 36 -5.73 18.35 -4.13
C LEU A 36 -5.76 16.87 -4.51
N GLU A 37 -6.85 16.43 -5.15
CA GLU A 37 -7.00 15.06 -5.62
C GLU A 37 -7.28 15.06 -7.13
N ARG A 38 -6.52 14.25 -7.87
CA ARG A 38 -6.64 14.13 -9.33
C ARG A 38 -8.01 13.60 -9.77
N GLY A 39 -8.57 12.67 -9.01
CA GLY A 39 -9.77 11.95 -9.38
C GLY A 39 -11.05 12.53 -8.78
N ARG A 40 -12.14 11.79 -9.00
CA ARG A 40 -13.48 12.14 -8.53
C ARG A 40 -13.59 12.17 -7.00
N ASN A 41 -14.60 12.88 -6.51
CA ASN A 41 -14.99 12.73 -5.11
C ASN A 41 -15.58 11.33 -4.85
N VAL A 42 -15.32 10.81 -3.65
CA VAL A 42 -15.95 9.60 -3.11
C VAL A 42 -16.32 9.90 -1.66
N GLU A 43 -17.59 10.11 -1.42
CA GLU A 43 -18.12 10.33 -0.07
C GLU A 43 -18.32 8.98 0.65
N HIS A 44 -17.92 8.95 1.93
CA HIS A 44 -18.08 7.76 2.77
C HIS A 44 -19.53 7.28 2.77
N ILE A 45 -19.74 5.98 2.59
CA ILE A 45 -21.05 5.30 2.49
C ILE A 45 -21.81 5.65 1.20
N LYS A 46 -22.05 6.92 0.91
CA LYS A 46 -22.89 7.40 -0.17
C LYS A 46 -22.44 6.89 -1.55
N ASP A 47 -21.15 6.90 -1.81
CA ASP A 47 -20.58 6.54 -3.11
C ASP A 47 -20.05 5.10 -3.19
N TYR A 48 -20.36 4.26 -2.20
CA TYR A 48 -20.01 2.84 -2.20
C TYR A 48 -21.09 2.01 -2.92
N VAL A 49 -21.26 2.28 -4.21
CA VAL A 49 -22.39 1.82 -5.06
C VAL A 49 -22.58 0.29 -5.10
N ASN A 50 -21.57 -0.47 -4.77
CA ASN A 50 -21.61 -1.93 -4.80
C ASN A 50 -21.58 -2.58 -3.40
N ALA A 51 -21.43 -1.80 -2.33
CA ALA A 51 -21.20 -2.33 -0.99
C ALA A 51 -22.39 -3.13 -0.41
N THR A 52 -23.58 -2.96 -0.95
CA THR A 52 -24.81 -3.64 -0.50
C THR A 52 -25.40 -4.60 -1.53
N LYS A 53 -24.82 -4.69 -2.74
CA LYS A 53 -25.31 -5.56 -3.80
C LYS A 53 -25.01 -7.03 -3.56
N GLY A 54 -25.98 -7.88 -3.82
CA GLY A 54 -25.80 -9.31 -3.93
C GLY A 54 -25.19 -9.73 -5.29
N PRO A 55 -24.60 -10.93 -5.40
CA PRO A 55 -23.99 -11.40 -6.65
C PRO A 55 -24.94 -11.39 -7.86
N TRP A 56 -26.24 -11.57 -7.64
CA TRP A 56 -27.27 -11.58 -8.68
C TRP A 56 -27.64 -10.21 -9.24
N GLU A 57 -27.25 -9.12 -8.56
CA GLU A 57 -27.54 -7.74 -8.97
C GLU A 57 -26.49 -7.18 -9.94
N TYR A 58 -25.37 -7.89 -10.13
CA TYR A 58 -24.36 -7.50 -11.11
C TYR A 58 -24.73 -7.94 -12.51
N LEU A 59 -24.56 -7.05 -13.50
CA LEU A 59 -24.90 -7.30 -14.90
C LEU A 59 -24.19 -8.55 -15.45
N HIS A 60 -22.94 -8.72 -15.11
CA HIS A 60 -22.12 -9.83 -15.56
C HIS A 60 -21.83 -10.86 -14.44
N ARG A 61 -22.61 -10.85 -13.35
CA ARG A 61 -22.44 -11.77 -12.21
C ARG A 61 -21.05 -11.72 -11.58
N GLY A 62 -20.43 -10.54 -11.55
CA GLY A 62 -19.07 -10.34 -11.09
C GLY A 62 -17.97 -10.79 -12.05
N ARG A 63 -18.31 -11.24 -13.26
CA ARG A 63 -17.34 -11.67 -14.28
C ARG A 63 -16.73 -10.49 -15.01
N ARG A 64 -15.60 -10.73 -15.65
CA ARG A 64 -14.97 -9.79 -16.58
C ARG A 64 -15.53 -9.98 -17.98
N THR A 65 -15.63 -8.89 -18.74
CA THR A 65 -15.96 -8.91 -20.16
C THR A 65 -14.73 -8.51 -20.98
N VAL A 66 -14.71 -8.86 -22.26
CA VAL A 66 -13.65 -8.44 -23.19
C VAL A 66 -13.52 -6.90 -23.21
N SER A 67 -14.61 -6.18 -23.27
CA SER A 67 -14.61 -4.71 -23.23
C SER A 67 -14.01 -4.12 -21.93
N MET A 68 -14.15 -4.81 -20.79
CA MET A 68 -13.46 -4.41 -19.56
C MET A 68 -11.97 -4.65 -19.66
N GLU A 69 -11.55 -5.77 -20.23
CA GLU A 69 -10.13 -6.12 -20.41
C GLU A 69 -9.41 -5.17 -21.36
N GLU A 70 -10.08 -4.70 -22.40
CA GLU A 70 -9.55 -3.68 -23.32
C GLU A 70 -9.32 -2.32 -22.66
N LYS A 71 -10.17 -1.93 -21.68
CA LYS A 71 -10.07 -0.65 -20.98
C LYS A 71 -9.10 -0.64 -19.81
N TYR A 72 -8.92 -1.78 -19.18
CA TYR A 72 -8.17 -1.90 -17.93
C TYR A 72 -7.04 -2.92 -18.07
N GLN A 73 -5.84 -2.46 -18.38
CA GLN A 73 -4.65 -3.33 -18.45
C GLN A 73 -4.42 -4.09 -17.13
N VAL A 74 -4.75 -3.46 -16.01
CA VAL A 74 -4.67 -4.04 -14.67
C VAL A 74 -5.51 -5.31 -14.52
N LEU A 75 -6.51 -5.52 -15.36
CA LEU A 75 -7.29 -6.77 -15.43
C LEU A 75 -6.51 -7.96 -16.00
N ARG A 76 -5.30 -7.76 -16.51
CA ARG A 76 -4.37 -8.87 -16.78
C ARG A 76 -4.15 -9.77 -15.55
N ARG A 77 -4.69 -9.38 -14.40
CA ARG A 77 -4.64 -10.07 -13.12
C ARG A 77 -6.00 -10.42 -12.58
N ASP A 78 -6.05 -11.52 -11.85
CA ASP A 78 -7.30 -12.09 -11.31
C ASP A 78 -7.90 -11.34 -10.11
N LEU A 79 -7.27 -10.29 -9.61
CA LEU A 79 -7.72 -9.54 -8.42
C LEU A 79 -8.90 -8.59 -8.68
N LEU A 80 -9.23 -8.29 -9.93
CA LEU A 80 -10.20 -7.27 -10.30
C LEU A 80 -11.32 -7.87 -11.15
N ASN A 81 -12.54 -7.44 -10.85
CA ASN A 81 -13.74 -7.88 -11.55
C ASN A 81 -14.79 -6.75 -11.56
N GLU A 82 -15.95 -7.01 -12.14
CA GLU A 82 -17.05 -6.05 -12.23
C GLU A 82 -17.39 -5.37 -10.89
N THR A 83 -17.22 -6.06 -9.76
CA THR A 83 -17.71 -5.58 -8.46
C THR A 83 -16.92 -4.40 -7.90
N ASN A 84 -15.61 -4.32 -8.18
CA ASN A 84 -14.70 -3.29 -7.66
C ASN A 84 -14.06 -2.40 -8.73
N LEU A 85 -14.40 -2.61 -9.99
CA LEU A 85 -13.79 -1.93 -11.14
C LEU A 85 -13.90 -0.39 -11.05
N ALA A 86 -14.98 0.12 -10.45
CA ALA A 86 -15.23 1.56 -10.31
C ALA A 86 -14.18 2.32 -9.47
N TYR A 87 -13.33 1.60 -8.73
CA TYR A 87 -12.25 2.19 -7.93
C TYR A 87 -10.89 2.22 -8.65
N TRP A 88 -10.81 1.68 -9.86
CA TRP A 88 -9.54 1.54 -10.58
C TRP A 88 -9.47 2.47 -11.80
N VAL A 89 -8.26 2.85 -12.15
CA VAL A 89 -8.01 3.75 -13.28
C VAL A 89 -8.29 3.05 -14.60
N ASN A 90 -9.00 3.75 -15.48
CA ASN A 90 -9.09 3.42 -16.89
C ASN A 90 -7.77 3.81 -17.59
N GLU A 91 -7.00 2.84 -18.07
CA GLU A 91 -5.71 3.07 -18.72
C GLU A 91 -5.83 3.66 -20.12
N GLN A 92 -7.00 3.68 -20.74
CA GLN A 92 -7.21 4.44 -21.98
C GLN A 92 -7.14 5.95 -21.72
N ASP A 93 -7.69 6.43 -20.58
CA ASP A 93 -7.64 7.83 -20.18
C ASP A 93 -6.30 8.22 -19.55
N SER A 94 -5.69 7.30 -18.83
CA SER A 94 -4.44 7.51 -18.10
C SER A 94 -3.44 6.40 -18.41
N PRO A 95 -2.89 6.36 -19.64
CA PRO A 95 -1.94 5.34 -20.04
C PRO A 95 -0.59 5.46 -19.34
N TYR A 96 0.22 4.43 -19.47
CA TYR A 96 1.65 4.44 -19.18
C TYR A 96 2.39 3.62 -20.22
N THR A 97 3.71 3.72 -20.27
CA THR A 97 4.58 2.96 -21.16
C THR A 97 5.42 2.00 -20.34
N GLU A 98 5.67 0.82 -20.86
CA GLU A 98 6.50 -0.20 -20.22
C GLU A 98 7.57 -0.71 -21.18
N THR A 99 8.85 -0.70 -20.79
CA THR A 99 9.95 -1.33 -21.51
C THR A 99 9.90 -2.85 -21.30
N LYS A 100 9.61 -3.25 -20.07
CA LYS A 100 9.29 -4.60 -19.64
C LYS A 100 7.95 -4.55 -18.92
N ARG A 101 7.17 -5.63 -18.97
CA ARG A 101 5.85 -5.66 -18.36
C ARG A 101 5.88 -5.21 -16.90
N TYR A 102 5.05 -4.21 -16.60
CA TYR A 102 4.84 -3.63 -15.28
C TYR A 102 3.34 -3.54 -15.00
N ASP A 103 2.86 -4.17 -13.96
CA ASP A 103 1.43 -4.22 -13.64
C ASP A 103 1.08 -3.13 -12.61
N TRP A 104 0.80 -1.93 -13.08
CA TRP A 104 0.57 -0.76 -12.22
C TRP A 104 -0.89 -0.57 -11.80
N PHE A 105 -1.18 -0.78 -10.53
CA PHE A 105 -2.51 -0.58 -9.94
C PHE A 105 -2.71 0.84 -9.43
N ARG A 106 -3.62 1.60 -10.03
CA ARG A 106 -3.91 2.99 -9.69
C ARG A 106 -5.37 3.20 -9.34
N ALA A 107 -5.62 4.10 -8.37
CA ALA A 107 -6.97 4.50 -7.97
C ALA A 107 -7.01 6.02 -7.83
N TYR A 108 -7.57 6.69 -8.85
CA TYR A 108 -7.68 8.15 -8.92
C TYR A 108 -9.06 8.59 -8.45
N GLN A 109 -9.21 8.70 -7.15
CA GLN A 109 -10.36 9.26 -6.45
C GLN A 109 -9.95 9.71 -5.05
N VAL A 110 -10.78 10.54 -4.42
CA VAL A 110 -10.58 10.89 -3.01
C VAL A 110 -10.43 9.62 -2.18
N GLY A 111 -9.34 9.56 -1.41
CA GLY A 111 -8.91 8.40 -0.63
C GLY A 111 -8.05 7.39 -1.37
N GLY A 112 -7.91 7.49 -2.68
CA GLY A 112 -7.04 6.63 -3.48
C GLY A 112 -7.24 5.14 -3.18
N ARG A 113 -6.13 4.40 -3.11
CA ARG A 113 -6.12 2.97 -2.81
C ARG A 113 -6.53 2.61 -1.38
N SER A 114 -6.69 3.60 -0.45
CA SER A 114 -7.17 3.31 0.90
C SER A 114 -8.58 2.71 0.95
N LEU A 115 -9.36 2.84 -0.13
CA LEU A 115 -10.68 2.21 -0.26
C LEU A 115 -10.61 0.70 -0.52
N VAL A 116 -9.54 0.24 -1.15
CA VAL A 116 -9.42 -1.14 -1.68
C VAL A 116 -8.10 -1.83 -1.28
N TRP A 117 -7.42 -1.37 -0.24
CA TRP A 117 -6.18 -1.99 0.22
C TRP A 117 -6.39 -3.25 1.06
N GLY A 118 -5.33 -4.07 1.24
CA GLY A 118 -5.40 -5.31 2.01
C GLY A 118 -5.49 -5.13 3.53
N ARG A 119 -5.34 -3.93 4.05
CA ARG A 119 -5.41 -3.54 5.48
C ARG A 119 -4.35 -4.18 6.38
N GLN A 120 -3.44 -4.98 5.84
CA GLN A 120 -2.34 -5.57 6.58
C GLN A 120 -1.44 -4.46 7.17
N SER A 121 -1.16 -4.51 8.47
CA SER A 121 -0.58 -3.40 9.21
C SER A 121 0.49 -3.92 10.18
N TYR A 122 1.73 -3.93 9.70
CA TYR A 122 2.88 -4.42 10.45
C TYR A 122 3.90 -3.31 10.63
N ARG A 123 4.46 -3.19 11.84
CA ARG A 123 5.62 -2.33 12.06
C ARG A 123 6.84 -2.93 11.37
N TRP A 124 7.64 -2.10 10.77
CA TRP A 124 9.00 -2.45 10.43
C TRP A 124 9.86 -2.40 11.69
N SER A 125 10.84 -3.26 11.74
CA SER A 125 11.77 -3.39 12.87
C SER A 125 13.10 -2.70 12.57
N ASP A 126 13.99 -2.65 13.56
CA ASP A 126 15.34 -2.17 13.33
C ASP A 126 16.14 -3.05 12.35
N PHE A 127 15.80 -4.35 12.25
CA PHE A 127 16.35 -5.21 11.20
C PHE A 127 16.06 -4.70 9.78
N ASP A 128 14.94 -4.01 9.59
CA ASP A 128 14.53 -3.46 8.30
C ASP A 128 15.18 -2.09 8.05
N PHE A 129 15.24 -1.22 9.06
CA PHE A 129 15.88 0.10 8.97
C PHE A 129 17.41 0.05 8.91
N THR A 130 18.04 -1.05 9.32
CA THR A 130 19.49 -1.25 9.20
C THR A 130 19.88 -2.18 8.05
N ALA A 131 18.92 -2.68 7.31
CA ALA A 131 19.11 -3.75 6.34
C ALA A 131 20.11 -3.40 5.23
N ASN A 132 20.04 -2.20 4.64
CA ASN A 132 20.97 -1.78 3.59
C ASN A 132 22.41 -1.69 4.11
N ALA A 133 22.60 -1.08 5.29
CA ALA A 133 23.92 -0.97 5.91
C ALA A 133 24.51 -2.34 6.29
N ARG A 134 23.68 -3.21 6.87
CA ARG A 134 24.10 -4.57 7.25
C ARG A 134 24.52 -5.41 6.03
N ASP A 135 23.78 -5.29 4.93
CA ASP A 135 24.01 -6.09 3.73
C ASP A 135 25.00 -5.43 2.77
N GLY A 136 25.47 -4.19 3.06
CA GLY A 136 26.45 -3.45 2.27
C GLY A 136 25.95 -3.02 0.89
N ILE A 137 24.66 -2.77 0.74
CA ILE A 137 24.03 -2.39 -0.54
C ILE A 137 23.31 -1.04 -0.43
N ALA A 138 23.15 -0.35 -1.57
CA ALA A 138 22.42 0.92 -1.70
C ALA A 138 22.89 1.97 -0.66
N VAL A 139 21.94 2.70 -0.04
CA VAL A 139 22.22 3.70 1.00
C VAL A 139 21.54 3.32 2.30
N ASP A 140 22.16 3.65 3.43
CA ASP A 140 21.58 3.42 4.75
C ASP A 140 20.35 4.32 4.97
N TRP A 141 19.36 3.81 5.70
CA TRP A 141 18.25 4.63 6.15
C TRP A 141 18.76 5.78 7.04
N PRO A 142 18.25 7.02 6.84
CA PRO A 142 18.65 8.13 7.69
C PRO A 142 17.98 8.12 9.06
N ILE A 143 17.00 7.23 9.28
CA ILE A 143 16.23 7.05 10.52
C ILE A 143 16.33 5.63 11.03
N ARG A 144 15.95 5.41 12.30
CA ARG A 144 15.91 4.10 12.97
C ARG A 144 14.52 3.82 13.55
N TYR A 145 14.28 2.56 13.92
CA TYR A 145 12.99 2.15 14.49
C TYR A 145 12.58 3.00 15.71
N GLU A 146 13.49 3.27 16.61
CA GLU A 146 13.24 4.02 17.84
C GLU A 146 12.68 5.43 17.57
N GLU A 147 13.16 6.09 16.51
CA GLU A 147 12.67 7.41 16.09
C GLU A 147 11.24 7.35 15.53
N LEU A 148 10.87 6.21 14.94
CA LEU A 148 9.55 6.04 14.33
C LEU A 148 8.53 5.36 15.25
N ALA A 149 8.98 4.66 16.30
CA ALA A 149 8.11 3.92 17.22
C ALA A 149 6.99 4.77 17.85
N PRO A 150 7.21 6.01 18.33
CA PRO A 150 6.14 6.86 18.85
C PRO A 150 5.09 7.22 17.79
N TRP A 151 5.49 7.34 16.53
CA TRP A 151 4.61 7.65 15.41
C TRP A 151 3.81 6.44 14.97
N TYR A 152 4.37 5.23 15.06
CA TYR A 152 3.59 4.00 14.94
C TYR A 152 2.49 3.93 16.00
N ASP A 153 2.82 4.20 17.27
CA ASP A 153 1.85 4.26 18.36
C ASP A 153 0.71 5.25 18.08
N HIS A 154 1.06 6.44 17.58
CA HIS A 154 0.12 7.48 17.24
C HIS A 154 -0.86 7.05 16.14
N VAL A 155 -0.33 6.52 15.03
CA VAL A 155 -1.17 6.14 13.89
C VAL A 155 -2.00 4.88 14.15
N GLU A 156 -1.47 3.91 14.90
CA GLU A 156 -2.19 2.67 15.25
C GLU A 156 -3.45 2.95 16.08
N ARG A 157 -3.36 3.85 17.06
CA ARG A 157 -4.53 4.23 17.88
C ARG A 157 -5.62 4.84 17.05
N HIS A 158 -5.28 5.78 16.17
CA HIS A 158 -6.27 6.48 15.32
C HIS A 158 -6.82 5.57 14.21
N ALA A 159 -5.97 4.77 13.57
CA ALA A 159 -6.39 3.85 12.52
C ALA A 159 -7.24 2.68 13.06
N GLY A 160 -7.05 2.32 14.33
CA GLY A 160 -7.74 1.20 14.96
C GLY A 160 -7.17 -0.14 14.49
N ILE A 161 -5.85 -0.31 14.62
CA ILE A 161 -5.20 -1.56 14.28
C ILE A 161 -5.58 -2.63 15.30
N SER A 162 -6.04 -3.79 14.84
CA SER A 162 -6.25 -4.97 15.67
C SER A 162 -5.13 -5.99 15.48
N GLY A 163 -4.74 -6.67 16.55
CA GLY A 163 -3.67 -7.66 16.51
C GLY A 163 -3.25 -8.16 17.88
N SER A 164 -2.41 -9.18 17.89
CA SER A 164 -1.81 -9.75 19.09
C SER A 164 -0.41 -9.21 19.34
N ARG A 165 -0.02 -9.14 20.62
CA ARG A 165 1.34 -8.85 21.05
C ARG A 165 2.10 -10.15 21.16
N GLU A 166 3.23 -10.27 20.47
CA GLU A 166 3.96 -11.52 20.29
C GLU A 166 5.38 -11.47 20.86
N GLY A 167 5.89 -10.28 21.20
CA GLY A 167 7.25 -10.08 21.72
C GLY A 167 8.35 -10.44 20.73
N LEU A 168 8.11 -10.27 19.42
CA LEU A 168 9.05 -10.63 18.36
C LEU A 168 9.92 -9.43 17.96
N ALA A 169 11.23 -9.57 18.03
CA ALA A 169 12.15 -8.49 17.67
C ALA A 169 12.02 -8.06 16.19
N GLN A 170 11.76 -9.00 15.29
CA GLN A 170 11.57 -8.74 13.86
C GLN A 170 10.16 -8.26 13.49
N LEU A 171 9.25 -8.25 14.46
CA LEU A 171 7.87 -7.75 14.27
C LEU A 171 7.42 -7.05 15.56
N PRO A 172 7.90 -5.83 15.82
CA PRO A 172 7.63 -5.13 17.09
C PRO A 172 6.15 -5.02 17.40
N ASP A 173 5.82 -5.10 18.69
CA ASP A 173 4.47 -4.94 19.18
C ASP A 173 4.04 -3.47 19.15
N GLY A 174 2.74 -3.24 19.06
CA GLY A 174 2.14 -1.92 18.92
C GLY A 174 0.94 -1.67 19.83
N GLN A 175 0.19 -0.60 19.51
CA GLN A 175 -1.01 -0.16 20.22
C GLN A 175 -2.26 -0.76 19.56
N PHE A 176 -2.50 -2.05 19.83
CA PHE A 176 -3.55 -2.80 19.16
C PHE A 176 -4.87 -2.80 19.92
N GLN A 177 -5.97 -2.76 19.17
CA GLN A 177 -7.26 -3.27 19.64
C GLN A 177 -7.19 -4.80 19.76
N PRO A 178 -8.12 -5.45 20.48
CA PRO A 178 -8.14 -6.92 20.61
C PRO A 178 -8.00 -7.61 19.25
N PRO A 179 -7.22 -8.70 19.18
CA PRO A 179 -7.07 -9.45 17.93
C PRO A 179 -8.38 -10.13 17.52
N MET A 180 -8.54 -10.37 16.23
CA MET A 180 -9.52 -11.33 15.74
C MET A 180 -9.05 -12.76 16.07
N ALA A 181 -9.98 -13.70 16.23
CA ALA A 181 -9.63 -15.09 16.54
C ALA A 181 -9.11 -15.84 15.31
N LEU A 182 -8.20 -16.76 15.52
CA LEU A 182 -7.89 -17.81 14.54
C LEU A 182 -9.10 -18.75 14.40
N ASN A 183 -9.28 -19.39 13.25
CA ASN A 183 -10.22 -20.48 13.11
C ASN A 183 -9.57 -21.84 13.50
N CYS A 184 -10.37 -22.87 13.64
CA CYS A 184 -9.91 -24.20 14.11
C CYS A 184 -8.76 -24.79 13.25
N GLY A 185 -8.77 -24.56 11.94
CA GLY A 185 -7.68 -25.02 11.05
C GLY A 185 -6.38 -24.23 11.26
N GLU A 186 -6.50 -22.94 11.49
CA GLU A 186 -5.35 -22.06 11.75
C GLU A 186 -4.76 -22.32 13.15
N GLU A 187 -5.60 -22.54 14.17
CA GLU A 187 -5.17 -22.92 15.52
C GLU A 187 -4.35 -24.22 15.49
N LEU A 188 -4.86 -25.25 14.77
CA LEU A 188 -4.18 -26.52 14.61
C LEU A 188 -2.79 -26.34 13.97
N VAL A 189 -2.68 -25.55 12.90
CA VAL A 189 -1.40 -25.28 12.24
C VAL A 189 -0.47 -24.46 13.15
N ALA A 190 -0.99 -23.44 13.84
CA ALA A 190 -0.21 -22.62 14.78
C ALA A 190 0.39 -23.43 15.91
N GLU A 191 -0.40 -24.33 16.53
CA GLU A 191 0.06 -25.22 17.60
C GLU A 191 1.16 -26.19 17.14
N ARG A 192 0.99 -26.76 15.93
CA ARG A 192 1.96 -27.70 15.37
C ARG A 192 3.27 -27.01 14.99
N LEU A 193 3.21 -25.83 14.38
CA LEU A 193 4.41 -25.01 14.08
C LEU A 193 5.16 -24.60 15.34
N LYS A 194 4.45 -24.24 16.40
CA LYS A 194 5.08 -23.86 17.69
C LYS A 194 5.94 -24.96 18.28
N LYS A 195 5.61 -26.23 18.01
CA LYS A 195 6.34 -27.42 18.50
C LYS A 195 7.55 -27.78 17.61
N GLY A 196 7.65 -27.16 16.42
CA GLY A 196 8.71 -27.45 15.46
C GLY A 196 9.72 -26.32 15.29
N PHE A 197 10.73 -26.56 14.49
CA PHE A 197 11.70 -25.58 13.98
C PHE A 197 12.39 -24.71 15.06
N GLY A 198 12.55 -25.25 16.27
CA GLY A 198 13.17 -24.52 17.39
C GLY A 198 12.39 -23.26 17.81
N GLY A 199 11.09 -23.17 17.49
CA GLY A 199 10.23 -22.03 17.80
C GLY A 199 10.40 -20.82 16.89
N ASN A 200 11.26 -20.89 15.86
CA ASN A 200 11.56 -19.76 14.98
C ASN A 200 10.45 -19.46 13.95
N ARG A 201 9.64 -20.47 13.60
CA ARG A 201 8.53 -20.32 12.65
C ARG A 201 7.23 -20.23 13.45
N ARG A 202 6.68 -19.02 13.57
CA ARG A 202 5.46 -18.76 14.35
C ARG A 202 4.35 -18.28 13.45
N LEU A 203 3.19 -18.92 13.54
CA LEU A 203 1.96 -18.44 12.93
C LEU A 203 1.19 -17.61 13.95
N ILE A 204 0.86 -16.38 13.59
CA ILE A 204 0.08 -15.46 14.39
C ILE A 204 -1.16 -15.00 13.62
N ILE A 205 -2.13 -14.43 14.32
CA ILE A 205 -3.21 -13.69 13.65
C ILE A 205 -2.65 -12.48 12.93
N GLY A 206 -3.06 -12.22 11.69
CA GLY A 206 -2.62 -11.04 10.93
C GLY A 206 -3.04 -9.75 11.64
N ARG A 207 -2.11 -8.80 11.77
CA ARG A 207 -2.39 -7.44 12.27
C ARG A 207 -3.05 -6.64 11.16
N THR A 208 -4.18 -6.00 11.45
CA THR A 208 -5.00 -5.39 10.41
C THR A 208 -5.63 -4.08 10.84
N ALA A 209 -5.79 -3.16 9.88
CA ALA A 209 -6.52 -1.91 10.08
C ALA A 209 -8.05 -2.11 10.03
N ASN A 210 -8.54 -3.22 10.56
CA ASN A 210 -9.94 -3.51 10.79
C ASN A 210 -10.22 -3.40 12.30
N ALA A 211 -11.07 -2.45 12.68
CA ALA A 211 -11.39 -2.22 14.08
C ALA A 211 -12.20 -3.38 14.68
N THR A 212 -11.82 -3.84 15.86
CA THR A 212 -12.57 -4.83 16.66
C THR A 212 -13.39 -4.18 17.77
N ARG A 213 -13.16 -2.88 18.02
CA ARG A 213 -13.98 -2.02 18.87
C ARG A 213 -14.33 -0.74 18.12
N ALA A 214 -15.45 -0.14 18.46
CA ALA A 214 -15.85 1.14 17.85
C ALA A 214 -14.80 2.23 18.10
N LEU A 215 -14.67 3.11 17.12
CA LEU A 215 -13.88 4.34 17.16
C LEU A 215 -14.79 5.53 16.84
N GLU A 216 -14.32 6.76 17.04
CA GLU A 216 -15.11 7.94 16.67
C GLU A 216 -15.51 7.89 15.19
N GLY A 217 -16.83 7.93 14.92
CA GLY A 217 -17.39 7.88 13.57
C GLY A 217 -17.28 6.53 12.84
N ARG A 218 -16.80 5.47 13.49
CA ARG A 218 -16.56 4.15 12.89
C ARG A 218 -17.04 3.03 13.81
N THR A 219 -17.71 2.03 13.28
CA THR A 219 -18.10 0.85 14.06
C THR A 219 -17.01 -0.24 13.99
N ALA A 220 -17.14 -1.25 14.84
CA ALA A 220 -16.35 -2.48 14.71
C ALA A 220 -16.66 -3.21 13.40
N CYS A 221 -15.72 -4.05 12.95
CA CYS A 221 -15.90 -4.90 11.77
C CYS A 221 -17.11 -5.82 11.94
N GLN A 222 -17.94 -5.91 10.91
CA GLN A 222 -19.16 -6.73 10.87
C GLN A 222 -18.95 -8.09 10.18
N TYR A 223 -17.72 -8.47 9.88
CA TYR A 223 -17.34 -9.76 9.27
C TYR A 223 -18.09 -10.08 7.95
N ARG A 224 -18.34 -9.06 7.12
CA ARG A 224 -19.12 -9.18 5.87
C ARG A 224 -18.31 -9.63 4.65
N ASP A 225 -16.98 -9.61 4.72
CA ASP A 225 -16.08 -9.87 3.59
C ASP A 225 -16.33 -8.98 2.34
N ALA A 226 -16.76 -7.74 2.57
CA ALA A 226 -17.09 -6.76 1.52
C ALA A 226 -16.10 -5.57 1.49
N CYS A 227 -14.87 -5.77 1.98
CA CYS A 227 -13.91 -4.68 2.15
C CYS A 227 -13.43 -4.08 0.81
N TRP A 228 -13.44 -4.85 -0.27
CA TRP A 228 -13.07 -4.40 -1.61
C TRP A 228 -14.13 -3.53 -2.31
N LEU A 229 -15.31 -3.37 -1.68
CA LEU A 229 -16.45 -2.63 -2.20
C LEU A 229 -16.68 -1.30 -1.49
N GLY A 230 -15.84 -0.99 -0.50
CA GLY A 230 -16.07 0.08 0.47
C GLY A 230 -16.86 -0.42 1.69
N CYS A 231 -16.46 -0.03 2.90
CA CYS A 231 -17.12 -0.46 4.13
C CYS A 231 -18.12 0.58 4.63
N ILE A 232 -19.41 0.31 4.49
CA ILE A 232 -20.49 1.21 4.94
C ILE A 232 -20.54 1.39 6.48
N PHE A 233 -19.82 0.56 7.21
CA PHE A 233 -19.70 0.63 8.67
C PHE A 233 -18.44 1.38 9.14
N GLY A 234 -17.54 1.76 8.23
CA GLY A 234 -16.24 2.29 8.61
C GLY A 234 -15.37 1.30 9.40
N GLY A 235 -15.70 -0.01 9.36
CA GLY A 235 -15.03 -1.04 10.14
C GLY A 235 -13.55 -1.25 9.79
N TYR A 236 -13.09 -0.83 8.60
CA TYR A 236 -11.67 -0.73 8.28
C TYR A 236 -11.24 0.73 8.10
N PHE A 237 -9.95 0.99 8.30
CA PHE A 237 -9.36 2.29 8.02
C PHE A 237 -9.36 2.58 6.52
N SER A 238 -9.97 3.71 6.15
CA SER A 238 -9.79 4.40 4.88
C SER A 238 -9.69 5.89 5.13
N THR A 239 -9.14 6.64 4.18
CA THR A 239 -9.09 8.10 4.29
C THR A 239 -10.47 8.69 4.50
N GLN A 240 -11.49 8.21 3.76
CA GLN A 240 -12.88 8.69 3.87
C GLN A 240 -13.53 8.43 5.22
N SER A 241 -13.22 7.30 5.86
CA SER A 241 -13.85 6.95 7.13
C SER A 241 -13.08 7.42 8.37
N SER A 242 -11.89 7.98 8.20
CA SER A 242 -10.99 8.25 9.34
C SER A 242 -10.30 9.62 9.25
N THR A 243 -9.18 9.72 8.51
CA THR A 243 -8.35 10.94 8.52
C THR A 243 -9.03 12.14 7.88
N LEU A 244 -9.81 11.96 6.83
CA LEU A 244 -10.49 13.05 6.16
C LEU A 244 -11.59 13.68 7.03
N PRO A 245 -12.50 12.92 7.68
CA PRO A 245 -13.44 13.47 8.65
C PRO A 245 -12.75 14.22 9.81
N ALA A 246 -11.63 13.71 10.32
CA ALA A 246 -10.86 14.38 11.37
C ALA A 246 -10.30 15.73 10.89
N ALA A 247 -9.72 15.77 9.69
CA ALA A 247 -9.22 17.00 9.08
C ALA A 247 -10.35 18.01 8.82
N MET A 248 -11.49 17.58 8.29
CA MET A 248 -12.67 18.42 8.03
C MET A 248 -13.24 19.04 9.31
N LYS A 249 -13.29 18.28 10.41
CA LYS A 249 -13.78 18.73 11.72
C LYS A 249 -13.03 19.97 12.26
N THR A 250 -11.78 20.17 11.82
CA THR A 250 -10.99 21.35 12.23
C THR A 250 -11.47 22.66 11.60
N GLY A 251 -12.27 22.59 10.51
CA GLY A 251 -12.66 23.76 9.72
C GLY A 251 -11.52 24.39 8.89
N ARG A 252 -10.35 23.71 8.80
CA ARG A 252 -9.13 24.24 8.17
C ARG A 252 -8.75 23.53 6.87
N LEU A 253 -9.53 22.52 6.46
CA LEU A 253 -9.31 21.77 5.23
C LEU A 253 -10.17 22.31 4.09
N THR A 254 -9.54 22.58 2.94
CA THR A 254 -10.18 22.72 1.64
C THR A 254 -9.83 21.49 0.80
N LEU A 255 -10.81 20.65 0.47
CA LEU A 255 -10.64 19.51 -0.43
C LEU A 255 -11.11 19.90 -1.83
N LYS A 256 -10.24 19.70 -2.83
CA LYS A 256 -10.57 19.88 -4.25
C LYS A 256 -10.32 18.57 -5.02
N PRO A 257 -11.36 17.78 -5.29
CA PRO A 257 -11.29 16.69 -6.27
C PRO A 257 -11.17 17.24 -7.69
N TRP A 258 -10.89 16.38 -8.68
CA TRP A 258 -10.71 16.73 -10.07
C TRP A 258 -9.59 17.74 -10.32
N SER A 259 -8.57 17.77 -9.44
CA SER A 259 -7.47 18.73 -9.47
C SER A 259 -6.16 18.01 -9.79
N ILE A 260 -5.72 18.09 -11.02
CA ILE A 260 -4.50 17.43 -11.50
C ILE A 260 -3.32 18.37 -11.27
N VAL A 261 -2.52 18.11 -10.25
CA VAL A 261 -1.28 18.86 -10.03
C VAL A 261 -0.26 18.44 -11.07
N THR A 262 0.20 19.40 -11.86
CA THR A 262 1.07 19.17 -12.99
C THR A 262 2.51 19.57 -12.74
N GLU A 263 2.74 20.47 -11.77
CA GLU A 263 4.04 21.04 -11.50
C GLU A 263 4.07 21.69 -10.11
N ILE A 264 5.20 21.61 -9.42
CA ILE A 264 5.53 22.40 -8.23
C ILE A 264 6.22 23.67 -8.71
N LEU A 265 5.67 24.83 -8.35
CA LEU A 265 6.20 26.13 -8.73
C LEU A 265 7.40 26.45 -7.84
N TYR A 266 8.57 26.69 -8.44
CA TYR A 266 9.81 26.96 -7.72
C TYR A 266 10.23 28.43 -7.86
N ASP A 267 10.49 29.07 -6.72
CA ASP A 267 11.07 30.41 -6.63
C ASP A 267 12.59 30.28 -6.48
N LYS A 268 13.32 30.65 -7.51
CA LYS A 268 14.78 30.52 -7.54
C LYS A 268 15.51 31.54 -6.65
N GLU A 269 14.89 32.70 -6.39
CA GLU A 269 15.47 33.71 -5.52
C GLU A 269 15.39 33.30 -4.06
N GLN A 270 14.23 32.77 -3.66
CA GLN A 270 14.01 32.25 -2.32
C GLN A 270 14.50 30.80 -2.14
N ARG A 271 14.85 30.11 -3.22
CA ARG A 271 15.29 28.69 -3.27
C ARG A 271 14.29 27.75 -2.60
N LYS A 272 13.00 27.95 -2.87
CA LYS A 272 11.90 27.18 -2.29
C LYS A 272 10.70 27.07 -3.24
N ALA A 273 9.81 26.13 -2.96
CA ALA A 273 8.53 26.06 -3.66
C ALA A 273 7.63 27.23 -3.24
N SER A 274 6.94 27.85 -4.18
CA SER A 274 5.94 28.90 -3.95
C SER A 274 4.51 28.37 -3.97
N GLY A 275 4.30 27.18 -4.54
CA GLY A 275 2.98 26.56 -4.67
C GLY A 275 2.96 25.47 -5.73
N VAL A 276 1.80 25.24 -6.33
CA VAL A 276 1.61 24.23 -7.37
C VAL A 276 0.73 24.74 -8.50
N ARG A 277 0.95 24.20 -9.70
CA ARG A 277 0.09 24.37 -10.88
C ARG A 277 -0.85 23.20 -11.04
N VAL A 278 -2.10 23.49 -11.31
CA VAL A 278 -3.19 22.50 -11.37
C VAL A 278 -3.95 22.66 -12.69
N ILE A 279 -4.31 21.54 -13.30
CA ILE A 279 -5.37 21.48 -14.30
C ILE A 279 -6.65 21.01 -13.59
N ASP A 280 -7.71 21.81 -13.66
CA ASP A 280 -9.05 21.37 -13.30
C ASP A 280 -9.53 20.37 -14.37
N ALA A 281 -9.74 19.12 -13.97
CA ALA A 281 -10.04 18.03 -14.91
C ALA A 281 -11.45 18.13 -15.54
N VAL A 282 -12.31 19.01 -15.04
CA VAL A 282 -13.67 19.24 -15.56
C VAL A 282 -13.71 20.42 -16.52
N THR A 283 -13.07 21.53 -16.13
CA THR A 283 -13.08 22.79 -16.92
C THR A 283 -11.87 22.94 -17.84
N GLU A 284 -10.86 22.09 -17.65
CA GLU A 284 -9.54 22.11 -18.32
C GLU A 284 -8.76 23.42 -18.10
N GLN A 285 -9.17 24.23 -17.14
CA GLN A 285 -8.49 25.47 -16.79
C GLN A 285 -7.24 25.20 -15.97
N THR A 286 -6.20 25.97 -16.23
CA THR A 286 -4.97 25.96 -15.42
C THR A 286 -5.09 26.98 -14.30
N ILE A 287 -4.81 26.55 -13.06
CA ILE A 287 -4.93 27.35 -11.85
C ILE A 287 -3.64 27.17 -11.02
N ASP A 288 -3.05 28.27 -10.57
CA ASP A 288 -1.91 28.25 -9.66
C ASP A 288 -2.40 28.50 -8.23
N TYR A 289 -1.98 27.64 -7.29
CA TYR A 289 -2.23 27.80 -5.84
C TYR A 289 -0.92 28.04 -5.10
N SER A 290 -0.90 29.02 -4.20
CA SER A 290 0.27 29.36 -3.40
C SER A 290 0.20 28.76 -2.00
N ALA A 291 1.33 28.31 -1.47
CA ALA A 291 1.47 27.84 -0.10
C ALA A 291 2.91 27.96 0.41
N LYS A 292 3.06 27.96 1.74
CA LYS A 292 4.38 27.98 2.41
C LYS A 292 5.09 26.64 2.34
N ILE A 293 4.33 25.53 2.42
CA ILE A 293 4.85 24.17 2.36
C ILE A 293 4.01 23.30 1.42
N VAL A 294 4.65 22.31 0.78
CA VAL A 294 4.01 21.35 -0.13
C VAL A 294 4.32 19.93 0.31
N PHE A 295 3.27 19.13 0.53
CA PHE A 295 3.36 17.69 0.79
C PHE A 295 2.97 16.92 -0.48
N VAL A 296 3.90 16.14 -1.01
CA VAL A 296 3.70 15.28 -2.18
C VAL A 296 3.39 13.87 -1.69
N CYS A 297 2.13 13.45 -1.88
CA CYS A 297 1.55 12.21 -1.40
C CYS A 297 0.74 11.51 -2.50
N ALA A 298 1.22 11.60 -3.75
CA ALA A 298 0.49 11.17 -4.95
C ALA A 298 0.66 9.68 -5.30
N SER A 299 1.20 8.86 -4.39
CA SER A 299 1.70 7.49 -4.60
C SER A 299 3.08 7.46 -5.26
N ALA A 300 3.92 6.51 -4.89
CA ALA A 300 5.36 6.49 -5.18
C ALA A 300 5.74 6.94 -6.60
N LEU A 301 5.13 6.32 -7.62
CA LEU A 301 5.47 6.62 -9.01
C LEU A 301 4.94 7.99 -9.45
N ASN A 302 3.72 8.37 -9.04
CA ASN A 302 3.16 9.68 -9.37
C ASN A 302 3.85 10.82 -8.61
N SER A 303 4.36 10.59 -7.41
CA SER A 303 5.12 11.58 -6.65
C SER A 303 6.44 11.90 -7.37
N ALA A 304 7.15 10.88 -7.83
CA ALA A 304 8.33 11.09 -8.66
C ALA A 304 7.99 11.73 -10.02
N TRP A 305 6.88 11.32 -10.66
CA TRP A 305 6.41 11.96 -11.89
C TRP A 305 6.20 13.46 -11.69
N LEU A 306 5.57 13.88 -10.59
CA LEU A 306 5.35 15.29 -10.29
C LEU A 306 6.68 16.04 -10.09
N LEU A 307 7.62 15.45 -9.37
CA LEU A 307 8.95 16.03 -9.19
C LEU A 307 9.70 16.18 -10.52
N MET A 308 9.71 15.17 -11.39
CA MET A 308 10.30 15.22 -12.73
C MET A 308 9.63 16.25 -13.62
N ARG A 309 8.31 16.43 -13.50
CA ARG A 309 7.55 17.45 -14.23
C ARG A 309 7.83 18.87 -13.77
N SER A 310 8.33 19.03 -12.56
CA SER A 310 8.66 20.33 -11.96
C SER A 310 10.07 20.79 -12.38
N ALA A 311 10.34 20.70 -13.69
CA ALA A 311 11.59 21.13 -14.28
C ALA A 311 11.67 22.66 -14.38
N THR A 312 12.85 23.22 -14.13
CA THR A 312 13.15 24.66 -14.20
C THR A 312 14.52 24.87 -14.82
N ASP A 313 14.90 26.15 -15.04
CA ASP A 313 16.25 26.50 -15.45
C ASP A 313 17.33 26.10 -14.42
N VAL A 314 16.97 25.98 -13.15
CA VAL A 314 17.85 25.51 -12.06
C VAL A 314 17.89 23.98 -11.99
N TRP A 315 16.75 23.34 -12.22
CA TRP A 315 16.56 21.90 -12.12
C TRP A 315 15.97 21.35 -13.44
N PRO A 316 16.76 21.22 -14.50
CA PRO A 316 16.24 20.90 -15.85
C PRO A 316 15.64 19.49 -15.95
N GLU A 317 16.03 18.55 -15.07
CA GLU A 317 15.50 17.18 -15.01
C GLU A 317 14.43 17.00 -13.95
N GLY A 318 13.96 18.10 -13.32
CA GLY A 318 12.92 18.11 -12.30
C GLY A 318 13.43 18.50 -10.92
N LEU A 319 12.52 18.88 -10.05
CA LEU A 319 12.82 19.21 -8.66
C LEU A 319 13.22 17.95 -7.88
N GLY A 320 14.37 17.97 -7.22
CA GLY A 320 14.93 16.80 -6.53
C GLY A 320 15.88 15.96 -7.40
N SER A 321 16.25 16.44 -8.60
CA SER A 321 17.12 15.71 -9.53
C SER A 321 18.61 15.86 -9.26
N SER A 322 19.03 16.70 -8.31
CA SER A 322 20.45 17.05 -8.07
C SER A 322 21.36 15.84 -7.78
N SER A 323 20.81 14.77 -7.22
CA SER A 323 21.57 13.55 -6.91
C SER A 323 21.63 12.53 -8.07
N GLY A 324 20.82 12.68 -9.12
CA GLY A 324 20.60 11.64 -10.13
C GLY A 324 19.79 10.43 -9.68
N GLU A 325 19.19 10.47 -8.47
CA GLU A 325 18.45 9.33 -7.89
C GLU A 325 16.93 9.44 -8.07
N LEU A 326 16.43 10.58 -8.58
CA LEU A 326 15.00 10.77 -8.81
C LEU A 326 14.49 9.80 -9.88
N GLY A 327 13.49 9.02 -9.54
CA GLY A 327 12.89 8.00 -10.40
C GLY A 327 13.59 6.65 -10.39
N HIS A 328 14.73 6.50 -9.73
CA HIS A 328 15.49 5.27 -9.63
C HIS A 328 15.15 4.45 -8.38
N ASN A 329 15.74 3.25 -8.28
CA ASN A 329 15.57 2.34 -7.13
C ASN A 329 14.12 1.92 -6.89
N VAL A 330 13.35 1.74 -7.96
CA VAL A 330 11.97 1.25 -7.86
C VAL A 330 11.96 -0.13 -7.22
N MET A 331 11.25 -0.25 -6.12
CA MET A 331 11.03 -1.50 -5.39
C MET A 331 9.54 -1.79 -5.29
N ASP A 332 9.23 -3.05 -5.04
CA ASP A 332 7.89 -3.56 -4.74
C ASP A 332 8.04 -4.83 -3.89
N HIS A 333 6.97 -5.44 -3.46
CA HIS A 333 7.00 -6.82 -2.98
C HIS A 333 6.74 -7.78 -4.14
N HIS A 334 7.43 -8.93 -4.11
CA HIS A 334 7.05 -10.05 -4.97
C HIS A 334 6.30 -11.10 -4.15
N PHE A 335 5.26 -11.69 -4.72
CA PHE A 335 4.40 -12.66 -4.07
C PHE A 335 3.81 -13.66 -5.10
N ARG A 336 2.70 -14.35 -4.81
CA ARG A 336 2.09 -15.41 -5.61
C ARG A 336 2.96 -16.68 -5.68
N VAL A 337 3.67 -16.94 -4.60
CA VAL A 337 4.49 -18.13 -4.40
C VAL A 337 4.26 -18.66 -2.99
N GLY A 338 4.11 -19.97 -2.85
CA GLY A 338 3.81 -20.60 -1.55
C GLY A 338 3.38 -22.06 -1.69
N ALA A 339 2.61 -22.52 -0.73
CA ALA A 339 2.02 -23.86 -0.77
C ALA A 339 0.65 -23.92 -0.09
N ALA A 340 -0.11 -24.95 -0.40
CA ALA A 340 -1.38 -25.27 0.25
C ALA A 340 -1.49 -26.79 0.47
N GLY A 341 -2.24 -27.19 1.51
CA GLY A 341 -2.48 -28.58 1.84
C GLY A 341 -3.85 -28.80 2.48
N ARG A 342 -4.29 -30.05 2.53
CA ARG A 342 -5.55 -30.47 3.14
C ARG A 342 -5.35 -30.79 4.62
N ILE A 343 -6.28 -30.31 5.47
CA ILE A 343 -6.35 -30.63 6.90
C ILE A 343 -7.36 -31.77 7.09
N GLU A 344 -7.00 -32.76 7.88
CA GLU A 344 -7.87 -33.87 8.30
C GLU A 344 -8.31 -33.71 9.76
N GLY A 345 -9.44 -34.29 10.12
CA GLY A 345 -9.94 -34.37 11.50
C GLY A 345 -10.72 -33.12 11.96
N LEU A 346 -11.18 -32.29 11.02
CA LEU A 346 -12.01 -31.11 11.27
C LEU A 346 -13.32 -31.13 10.46
N GLU A 347 -13.78 -32.30 10.07
CA GLU A 347 -14.94 -32.47 9.17
C GLU A 347 -16.25 -31.98 9.83
N ASP A 348 -16.35 -32.03 11.16
CA ASP A 348 -17.46 -31.53 11.95
C ASP A 348 -17.41 -30.03 12.25
N LYS A 349 -16.35 -29.35 11.89
CA LYS A 349 -16.15 -27.91 12.17
C LYS A 349 -16.58 -27.03 11.00
N ALA A 350 -17.11 -25.86 11.33
CA ALA A 350 -17.49 -24.81 10.39
C ALA A 350 -16.85 -23.47 10.77
N ILE A 351 -16.85 -22.54 9.82
CA ILE A 351 -16.45 -21.14 10.05
C ILE A 351 -17.71 -20.31 10.23
N GLU A 352 -17.75 -19.51 11.29
CA GLU A 352 -18.77 -18.48 11.48
C GLU A 352 -18.26 -17.12 11.02
N GLY A 353 -19.00 -16.49 10.11
CA GLY A 353 -18.63 -15.20 9.52
C GLY A 353 -17.41 -15.28 8.60
N ARG A 354 -17.00 -14.14 8.08
CA ARG A 354 -15.85 -14.04 7.18
C ARG A 354 -14.87 -12.97 7.69
N ARG A 355 -13.83 -13.42 8.33
CA ARG A 355 -12.77 -12.55 8.84
C ARG A 355 -12.09 -11.81 7.68
N PRO A 356 -11.84 -10.49 7.81
CA PRO A 356 -11.29 -9.68 6.71
C PRO A 356 -9.79 -9.84 6.47
N ASN A 357 -9.09 -10.51 7.38
CA ASN A 357 -7.67 -10.83 7.28
C ASN A 357 -7.43 -12.31 7.58
N GLY A 358 -6.23 -12.79 7.25
CA GLY A 358 -5.77 -14.14 7.53
C GLY A 358 -4.76 -14.18 8.67
N ILE A 359 -3.87 -15.15 8.55
CA ILE A 359 -2.72 -15.34 9.43
C ILE A 359 -1.50 -14.58 8.89
N TYR A 360 -0.49 -14.46 9.73
CA TYR A 360 0.84 -14.00 9.36
C TYR A 360 1.92 -14.91 9.95
N VAL A 361 2.90 -15.32 9.11
CA VAL A 361 4.14 -15.91 9.58
C VAL A 361 5.23 -14.86 9.37
N PRO A 362 5.73 -14.24 10.46
CA PRO A 362 6.78 -13.21 10.36
C PRO A 362 8.08 -13.76 9.78
N ARG A 363 8.85 -12.90 9.14
CA ARG A 363 10.17 -13.21 8.62
C ARG A 363 11.07 -13.82 9.70
N TYR A 364 11.78 -14.89 9.35
CA TYR A 364 12.85 -15.50 10.13
C TYR A 364 14.09 -15.82 9.27
N ARG A 365 13.96 -15.82 7.94
CA ARG A 365 15.08 -16.02 7.01
C ARG A 365 16.06 -14.86 7.07
N ASN A 366 17.35 -15.21 7.04
CA ASN A 366 18.48 -14.28 7.18
C ASN A 366 18.43 -13.43 8.47
N LEU A 367 17.87 -14.00 9.54
CA LEU A 367 17.82 -13.44 10.90
C LEU A 367 18.27 -14.50 11.91
N PHE A 368 18.75 -14.07 13.08
CA PHE A 368 19.08 -14.95 14.21
C PHE A 368 20.04 -16.10 13.88
N GLY A 369 20.99 -15.85 12.97
CA GLY A 369 21.98 -16.85 12.54
C GLY A 369 21.57 -17.70 11.33
N ASP A 370 20.31 -17.63 10.88
CA ASP A 370 19.92 -18.20 9.59
C ASP A 370 20.62 -17.46 8.45
N LYS A 371 21.23 -18.18 7.50
CA LYS A 371 21.91 -17.62 6.34
C LYS A 371 21.47 -18.33 5.08
N ARG A 372 21.08 -17.55 4.07
CA ARG A 372 20.65 -18.04 2.76
C ARG A 372 21.57 -17.55 1.65
N SER A 373 21.42 -18.12 0.46
CA SER A 373 22.15 -17.70 -0.75
C SER A 373 21.62 -16.39 -1.37
N TYR A 374 20.62 -15.78 -0.76
CA TYR A 374 20.03 -14.50 -1.13
C TYR A 374 19.99 -13.56 0.08
N LEU A 375 19.88 -12.25 -0.17
CA LEU A 375 19.73 -11.22 0.87
C LEU A 375 18.26 -11.02 1.23
N ARG A 376 17.99 -10.44 2.43
CA ARG A 376 16.65 -10.12 2.93
C ARG A 376 15.83 -11.34 3.30
N GLY A 377 14.52 -11.28 3.08
CA GLY A 377 13.63 -12.38 3.42
C GLY A 377 12.17 -12.10 3.07
N PHE A 378 11.31 -12.89 3.65
CA PHE A 378 9.88 -12.89 3.36
C PHE A 378 9.06 -13.23 4.61
N GLY A 379 7.78 -12.84 4.59
CA GLY A 379 6.75 -13.28 5.51
C GLY A 379 5.60 -13.93 4.74
N TYR A 380 4.80 -14.76 5.41
CA TYR A 380 3.65 -15.39 4.76
C TYR A 380 2.33 -14.81 5.25
N GLN A 381 1.39 -14.68 4.32
CA GLN A 381 -0.02 -14.33 4.55
C GLN A 381 -0.90 -15.41 3.97
N GLY A 382 -1.95 -15.79 4.66
CA GLY A 382 -2.84 -16.87 4.23
C GLY A 382 -3.91 -17.19 5.27
N GLY A 383 -4.37 -18.42 5.28
CA GLY A 383 -5.36 -18.89 6.25
C GLY A 383 -5.87 -20.29 5.95
N ALA A 384 -6.74 -20.76 6.82
CA ALA A 384 -7.47 -22.00 6.62
C ALA A 384 -8.94 -21.71 6.29
N GLY A 385 -9.52 -22.58 5.47
CA GLY A 385 -10.92 -22.51 5.09
C GLY A 385 -11.44 -23.82 4.53
N ARG A 386 -12.75 -23.89 4.34
CA ARG A 386 -13.41 -24.99 3.63
C ARG A 386 -13.85 -24.50 2.26
N SER A 387 -13.79 -25.38 1.26
CA SER A 387 -14.42 -25.11 -0.04
C SER A 387 -15.94 -24.98 0.16
N ASP A 388 -16.53 -23.97 -0.44
CA ASP A 388 -17.96 -23.71 -0.43
C ASP A 388 -18.66 -24.25 -1.68
N TRP A 389 -19.93 -23.87 -1.85
CA TRP A 389 -20.75 -24.25 -3.00
C TRP A 389 -20.17 -23.83 -4.37
N SER A 390 -19.27 -22.86 -4.42
CA SER A 390 -18.66 -22.41 -5.67
C SER A 390 -17.80 -23.50 -6.32
N ARG A 391 -17.34 -24.48 -5.55
CA ARG A 391 -16.64 -25.67 -6.03
C ARG A 391 -17.49 -26.47 -7.00
N ALA A 392 -18.74 -26.78 -6.64
CA ALA A 392 -19.65 -27.55 -7.51
C ALA A 392 -19.92 -26.85 -8.84
N VAL A 393 -19.96 -25.51 -8.84
CA VAL A 393 -20.10 -24.72 -10.07
C VAL A 393 -18.81 -24.76 -10.91
N ALA A 394 -17.66 -24.72 -10.28
CA ALA A 394 -16.37 -24.78 -10.98
C ALA A 394 -16.12 -26.15 -11.62
N GLU A 395 -16.57 -27.22 -10.97
CA GLU A 395 -16.44 -28.61 -11.47
C GLU A 395 -17.55 -29.00 -12.47
N LEU A 396 -18.40 -28.04 -12.85
CA LEU A 396 -19.47 -28.24 -13.85
C LEU A 396 -20.43 -29.40 -13.51
N GLY A 397 -20.68 -29.63 -12.23
CA GLY A 397 -21.63 -30.64 -11.77
C GLY A 397 -23.06 -30.34 -12.29
N ILE A 398 -23.80 -31.35 -12.68
CA ILE A 398 -25.16 -31.26 -13.22
C ILE A 398 -26.14 -32.12 -12.43
N GLY A 399 -27.37 -31.63 -12.26
CA GLY A 399 -28.48 -32.39 -11.68
C GLY A 399 -28.39 -32.60 -10.18
N ALA A 400 -28.79 -33.79 -9.71
CA ALA A 400 -28.85 -34.13 -8.29
C ALA A 400 -27.45 -34.16 -7.64
N ALA A 401 -26.44 -34.70 -8.33
CA ALA A 401 -25.07 -34.76 -7.86
C ALA A 401 -24.49 -33.37 -7.60
N ALA A 402 -24.73 -32.40 -8.47
CA ALA A 402 -24.32 -31.01 -8.26
C ALA A 402 -24.98 -30.36 -7.05
N LYS A 403 -26.25 -30.68 -6.77
CA LYS A 403 -26.96 -30.19 -5.60
C LYS A 403 -26.41 -30.78 -4.30
N GLU A 404 -26.15 -32.07 -4.28
CA GLU A 404 -25.57 -32.78 -3.15
C GLU A 404 -24.17 -32.27 -2.84
N GLU A 405 -23.33 -32.11 -3.85
CA GLU A 405 -21.99 -31.56 -3.71
C GLU A 405 -22.01 -30.11 -3.24
N ALA A 406 -22.92 -29.28 -3.75
CA ALA A 406 -23.09 -27.90 -3.28
C ALA A 406 -23.58 -27.81 -1.83
N ALA A 407 -24.37 -28.80 -1.37
CA ALA A 407 -24.86 -28.88 0.00
C ALA A 407 -23.82 -29.43 0.99
N THR A 408 -22.81 -30.17 0.48
CA THR A 408 -21.80 -30.81 1.32
C THR A 408 -20.60 -29.88 1.52
N PRO A 409 -20.22 -29.55 2.77
CA PRO A 409 -19.02 -28.74 3.03
C PRO A 409 -17.77 -29.45 2.47
N GLY A 410 -16.93 -28.70 1.75
CA GLY A 410 -15.66 -29.23 1.22
C GLY A 410 -14.65 -29.55 2.33
N ALA A 411 -13.53 -30.14 1.94
CA ALA A 411 -12.42 -30.39 2.85
C ALA A 411 -11.80 -29.11 3.39
N TRP A 412 -11.31 -29.14 4.61
CA TRP A 412 -10.48 -28.09 5.14
C TRP A 412 -9.14 -28.02 4.41
N ARG A 413 -8.74 -26.82 4.05
CA ARG A 413 -7.43 -26.54 3.46
C ARG A 413 -6.78 -25.37 4.18
N PHE A 414 -5.46 -25.43 4.28
CA PHE A 414 -4.64 -24.29 4.68
C PHE A 414 -3.71 -23.94 3.52
N GLY A 415 -3.55 -22.65 3.27
CA GLY A 415 -2.61 -22.16 2.29
C GLY A 415 -2.04 -20.81 2.67
N ALA A 416 -0.79 -20.56 2.30
CA ALA A 416 -0.17 -19.26 2.50
C ALA A 416 0.73 -18.88 1.33
N THR A 417 0.71 -17.58 1.03
CA THR A 417 1.51 -16.92 0.02
C THR A 417 2.60 -16.10 0.71
N ALA A 418 3.83 -16.25 0.25
CA ALA A 418 4.95 -15.43 0.72
C ALA A 418 4.92 -14.04 0.08
N PHE A 419 5.36 -13.06 0.86
CA PHE A 419 5.66 -11.69 0.43
C PHE A 419 7.14 -11.43 0.67
N GLY A 420 7.91 -11.24 -0.39
CA GLY A 420 9.36 -11.03 -0.34
C GLY A 420 9.76 -9.62 -0.68
N GLU A 421 10.89 -9.24 -0.14
CA GLU A 421 11.52 -7.96 -0.41
C GLU A 421 12.15 -7.93 -1.80
N THR A 422 12.01 -6.80 -2.50
CA THR A 422 12.82 -6.47 -3.67
C THR A 422 13.98 -5.59 -3.24
N LEU A 423 15.18 -5.90 -3.68
CA LEU A 423 16.35 -5.08 -3.39
C LEU A 423 16.28 -3.73 -4.13
N PRO A 424 16.73 -2.63 -3.51
CA PRO A 424 16.92 -1.38 -4.22
C PRO A 424 17.98 -1.56 -5.31
N ASN A 425 17.60 -1.27 -6.55
CA ASN A 425 18.45 -1.38 -7.72
C ASN A 425 18.27 -0.12 -8.58
N HIS A 426 19.36 0.62 -8.79
CA HIS A 426 19.34 1.85 -9.60
C HIS A 426 18.87 1.61 -11.05
N ALA A 427 19.07 0.41 -11.61
CA ALA A 427 18.58 0.06 -12.94
C ALA A 427 17.05 -0.08 -13.01
N ASN A 428 16.38 -0.35 -11.89
CA ASN A 428 14.91 -0.31 -11.81
C ASN A 428 14.47 1.14 -11.69
N HIS A 429 13.90 1.71 -12.74
CA HIS A 429 13.60 3.14 -12.79
C HIS A 429 12.34 3.46 -13.57
N ILE A 430 11.90 4.70 -13.38
CA ILE A 430 10.85 5.35 -14.18
C ILE A 430 11.40 6.63 -14.82
N ALA A 431 10.83 7.00 -15.95
CA ALA A 431 11.16 8.24 -16.65
C ALA A 431 9.90 8.84 -17.28
N LEU A 432 9.95 10.11 -17.69
CA LEU A 432 8.89 10.72 -18.48
C LEU A 432 8.95 10.22 -19.93
N ASP A 433 7.83 9.77 -20.47
CA ASP A 433 7.67 9.49 -21.89
C ASP A 433 7.01 10.70 -22.57
N HIS A 434 7.83 11.52 -23.21
CA HIS A 434 7.35 12.71 -23.91
C HIS A 434 6.67 12.40 -25.25
N THR A 435 6.79 11.16 -25.75
CA THR A 435 6.17 10.74 -27.01
C THR A 435 4.71 10.33 -26.83
N ARG A 436 4.33 9.91 -25.61
CA ARG A 436 2.97 9.51 -25.25
C ARG A 436 2.40 10.43 -24.19
N LYS A 437 1.17 10.87 -24.40
CA LYS A 437 0.48 11.80 -23.50
C LYS A 437 -0.84 11.18 -22.99
N ASP A 438 -1.26 11.60 -21.81
CA ASP A 438 -2.59 11.32 -21.31
C ASP A 438 -3.64 12.26 -21.96
N LYS A 439 -4.91 12.10 -21.60
CA LYS A 439 -6.00 12.90 -22.18
C LYS A 439 -5.92 14.40 -21.85
N TRP A 440 -5.11 14.81 -20.88
CA TRP A 440 -4.86 16.22 -20.55
C TRP A 440 -3.58 16.78 -21.19
N GLY A 441 -2.97 16.01 -22.10
CA GLY A 441 -1.75 16.42 -22.81
C GLY A 441 -0.47 16.29 -21.99
N LEU A 442 -0.50 15.63 -20.83
CA LEU A 442 0.65 15.45 -19.96
C LEU A 442 1.47 14.21 -20.37
N PRO A 443 2.81 14.26 -20.34
CA PRO A 443 3.65 13.11 -20.61
C PRO A 443 3.38 12.00 -19.59
N VAL A 444 3.33 10.76 -20.06
CA VAL A 444 3.10 9.61 -19.20
C VAL A 444 4.40 9.08 -18.58
N LEU A 445 4.30 8.17 -17.62
CA LEU A 445 5.45 7.44 -17.11
C LEU A 445 5.82 6.27 -18.02
N LYS A 446 7.12 6.06 -18.20
CA LYS A 446 7.74 4.87 -18.78
C LYS A 446 8.41 4.07 -17.66
N MET A 447 8.08 2.78 -17.58
CA MET A 447 8.58 1.85 -16.56
C MET A 447 9.67 0.95 -17.15
N ASP A 448 10.80 0.83 -16.46
CA ASP A 448 11.84 -0.17 -16.75
C ASP A 448 12.27 -0.85 -15.45
N CYS A 449 11.60 -1.95 -15.10
CA CYS A 449 11.80 -2.67 -13.86
C CYS A 449 11.82 -4.17 -14.09
N ALA A 450 12.66 -4.88 -13.35
CA ALA A 450 12.74 -6.33 -13.38
C ALA A 450 13.12 -6.90 -12.01
N LEU A 451 12.71 -8.15 -11.73
CA LEU A 451 13.24 -8.92 -10.62
C LEU A 451 14.66 -9.39 -10.92
N GLY A 452 15.53 -9.31 -9.93
CA GLY A 452 16.91 -9.78 -10.00
C GLY A 452 17.05 -11.27 -9.65
N GLU A 453 18.31 -11.73 -9.61
CA GLU A 453 18.63 -13.09 -9.20
C GLU A 453 18.31 -13.34 -7.72
N ASN A 454 18.50 -12.32 -6.88
CA ASN A 454 18.18 -12.37 -5.46
C ASN A 454 16.73 -12.79 -5.22
N GLU A 455 15.79 -12.14 -5.91
CA GLU A 455 14.36 -12.41 -5.80
C GLU A 455 14.01 -13.77 -6.37
N ARG A 456 14.66 -14.23 -7.46
CA ARG A 456 14.43 -15.58 -8.02
C ARG A 456 14.86 -16.69 -7.08
N LEU A 457 16.02 -16.53 -6.40
CA LEU A 457 16.50 -17.48 -5.39
C LEU A 457 15.56 -17.49 -4.17
N MET A 458 15.11 -16.33 -3.73
CA MET A 458 14.15 -16.19 -2.63
C MET A 458 12.83 -16.89 -2.93
N ARG A 459 12.29 -16.75 -4.15
CA ARG A 459 11.02 -17.40 -4.57
C ARG A 459 11.08 -18.92 -4.48
N LYS A 460 12.22 -19.53 -4.83
CA LYS A 460 12.41 -21.00 -4.69
C LYS A 460 12.35 -21.42 -3.21
N ASP A 461 12.99 -20.68 -2.32
CA ASP A 461 12.93 -20.96 -0.89
C ASP A 461 11.52 -20.76 -0.33
N MET A 462 10.79 -19.72 -0.74
CA MET A 462 9.41 -19.46 -0.33
C MET A 462 8.48 -20.66 -0.53
N ALA A 463 8.53 -21.28 -1.71
CA ALA A 463 7.68 -22.43 -2.02
C ALA A 463 8.07 -23.65 -1.19
N ASN A 464 9.36 -23.97 -1.15
CA ASN A 464 9.89 -25.14 -0.44
C ASN A 464 9.67 -25.02 1.08
N ASP A 465 9.93 -23.85 1.64
CA ASP A 465 9.80 -23.58 3.06
C ASP A 465 8.35 -23.68 3.55
N MET A 466 7.38 -23.19 2.76
CA MET A 466 5.97 -23.36 3.10
C MET A 466 5.56 -24.83 3.01
N ALA A 467 5.99 -25.57 2.00
CA ALA A 467 5.71 -27.00 1.89
C ALA A 467 6.27 -27.77 3.09
N GLU A 468 7.52 -27.50 3.50
CA GLU A 468 8.14 -28.08 4.70
C GLU A 468 7.33 -27.79 5.98
N MET A 469 6.83 -26.55 6.13
CA MET A 469 5.98 -26.21 7.27
C MET A 469 4.66 -27.01 7.27
N LEU A 470 4.02 -27.16 6.10
CA LEU A 470 2.76 -27.90 5.99
C LEU A 470 2.97 -29.43 6.20
N GLU A 471 4.07 -30.00 5.71
CA GLU A 471 4.47 -31.38 5.97
C GLU A 471 4.69 -31.62 7.46
N HIS A 472 5.45 -30.75 8.12
CA HIS A 472 5.65 -30.81 9.55
C HIS A 472 4.34 -30.75 10.34
N CYS A 473 3.39 -29.93 9.87
CA CYS A 473 2.06 -29.86 10.46
C CYS A 473 1.17 -31.06 10.13
N GLY A 474 1.65 -32.05 9.35
CA GLY A 474 0.92 -33.28 9.01
C GLY A 474 -0.23 -33.07 8.05
N LEU A 475 -0.22 -31.98 7.25
CA LEU A 475 -1.20 -31.76 6.19
C LEU A 475 -0.99 -32.77 5.05
N LYS A 476 -2.04 -33.02 4.29
CA LYS A 476 -2.05 -33.95 3.14
C LYS A 476 -2.23 -33.16 1.85
N ASP A 477 -1.97 -33.86 0.73
CA ASP A 477 -2.15 -33.31 -0.63
C ASP A 477 -1.50 -31.93 -0.79
N ILE A 478 -0.26 -31.82 -0.31
CA ILE A 478 0.49 -30.56 -0.33
C ILE A 478 0.91 -30.28 -1.78
N SER A 479 0.61 -29.07 -2.20
CA SER A 479 1.03 -28.56 -3.52
C SER A 479 1.68 -27.20 -3.36
N THR A 480 2.83 -27.03 -3.99
CA THR A 480 3.52 -25.76 -4.14
C THR A 480 3.04 -25.02 -5.39
N TYR A 481 3.17 -23.70 -5.36
CA TYR A 481 2.94 -22.88 -6.54
C TYR A 481 3.96 -21.73 -6.58
N ASP A 482 4.37 -21.36 -7.77
CA ASP A 482 5.14 -20.17 -8.11
C ASP A 482 4.54 -19.60 -9.40
N ALA A 483 3.52 -18.76 -9.24
CA ALA A 483 2.82 -18.17 -10.37
C ALA A 483 3.65 -17.06 -11.01
N GLU A 484 3.49 -16.89 -12.31
CA GLU A 484 4.13 -15.82 -13.06
C GLU A 484 3.90 -14.46 -12.38
N TYR A 485 4.97 -13.69 -12.24
CA TYR A 485 4.97 -12.44 -11.50
C TYR A 485 5.73 -11.35 -12.26
N PHE A 486 5.14 -10.17 -12.30
CA PHE A 486 5.73 -8.97 -12.88
C PHE A 486 5.80 -7.84 -11.84
N PRO A 487 6.82 -6.96 -11.89
CA PRO A 487 6.90 -5.79 -11.03
C PRO A 487 5.63 -4.93 -11.07
N GLY A 488 5.35 -4.19 -10.00
CA GLY A 488 4.11 -3.41 -9.82
C GLY A 488 2.95 -4.20 -9.24
N ALA A 489 3.05 -5.48 -9.32
CA ALA A 489 2.05 -6.45 -8.90
C ALA A 489 1.89 -6.57 -7.40
N GLY A 490 2.90 -6.24 -6.63
CA GLY A 490 2.84 -6.18 -5.18
C GLY A 490 1.98 -5.05 -4.66
N ILE A 491 1.74 -4.03 -5.51
CA ILE A 491 0.94 -2.84 -5.16
C ILE A 491 1.59 -2.04 -4.01
N HIS A 492 2.88 -2.22 -3.81
CA HIS A 492 3.68 -1.62 -2.73
C HIS A 492 4.89 -0.86 -3.33
N GLU A 493 4.66 -0.06 -4.37
CA GLU A 493 5.72 0.68 -5.07
C GLU A 493 6.45 1.60 -4.10
N MET A 494 7.79 1.56 -4.12
CA MET A 494 8.69 2.27 -3.22
C MET A 494 9.95 2.78 -3.96
N GLY A 495 10.66 3.73 -3.35
CA GLY A 495 12.06 4.04 -3.66
C GLY A 495 12.34 5.19 -4.63
N THR A 496 11.36 5.63 -5.39
CA THR A 496 11.53 6.58 -6.52
C THR A 496 12.06 7.99 -6.14
N ALA A 497 12.05 8.34 -4.85
CA ALA A 497 12.62 9.57 -4.30
C ALA A 497 13.20 9.28 -2.90
N ARG A 498 14.09 8.29 -2.82
CA ARG A 498 14.55 7.73 -1.54
C ARG A 498 15.13 8.77 -0.58
N MET A 499 14.93 8.54 0.71
CA MET A 499 15.59 9.26 1.80
C MET A 499 17.06 8.83 1.93
N GLY A 500 17.90 9.73 2.48
CA GLY A 500 19.28 9.43 2.80
C GLY A 500 19.93 10.52 3.64
N ARG A 501 21.22 10.32 3.98
CA ARG A 501 22.02 11.25 4.77
C ARG A 501 22.84 12.22 3.91
N ASP A 502 23.06 11.85 2.65
CA ASP A 502 23.91 12.61 1.71
C ASP A 502 23.07 13.06 0.51
N PRO A 503 23.03 14.39 0.22
CA PRO A 503 22.31 14.92 -0.94
C PRO A 503 22.86 14.43 -2.29
N LYS A 504 24.04 13.83 -2.33
CA LYS A 504 24.61 13.25 -3.55
C LYS A 504 24.06 11.85 -3.88
N THR A 505 23.43 11.19 -2.92
CA THR A 505 22.98 9.80 -3.06
C THR A 505 21.52 9.60 -2.69
N SER A 506 20.80 10.68 -2.46
CA SER A 506 19.38 10.64 -2.09
C SER A 506 18.63 11.89 -2.55
N VAL A 507 17.34 11.76 -2.75
CA VAL A 507 16.44 12.86 -3.11
C VAL A 507 15.97 13.63 -1.87
N LEU A 508 15.78 12.90 -0.77
CA LEU A 508 15.23 13.43 0.48
C LEU A 508 16.20 13.29 1.64
N ASN A 509 16.11 14.23 2.59
CA ASN A 509 16.82 14.15 3.85
C ASN A 509 16.07 13.29 4.90
N ALA A 510 16.61 13.21 6.13
CA ALA A 510 16.04 12.45 7.24
C ALA A 510 14.63 12.92 7.69
N HIS A 511 14.20 14.10 7.27
CA HIS A 511 12.90 14.69 7.60
C HIS A 511 11.91 14.67 6.44
N ASN A 512 12.19 13.89 5.40
CA ASN A 512 11.38 13.79 4.17
C ASN A 512 11.36 15.06 3.31
N GLN A 513 12.25 16.03 3.55
CA GLN A 513 12.38 17.23 2.74
C GLN A 513 13.20 16.93 1.49
N VAL A 514 12.77 17.44 0.36
CA VAL A 514 13.58 17.48 -0.87
C VAL A 514 14.82 18.34 -0.62
N TRP A 515 16.01 17.83 -0.91
CA TRP A 515 17.26 18.57 -0.70
C TRP A 515 17.29 19.90 -1.46
N ASP A 516 16.73 19.92 -2.67
CA ASP A 516 16.69 21.06 -3.57
C ASP A 516 15.64 22.13 -3.16
N ALA A 517 14.63 21.75 -2.35
CA ALA A 517 13.59 22.65 -1.86
C ALA A 517 13.06 22.19 -0.49
N LYS A 518 13.60 22.72 0.57
CA LYS A 518 13.35 22.25 1.96
C LYS A 518 11.90 22.38 2.42
N ASN A 519 11.07 23.17 1.75
CA ASN A 519 9.64 23.28 2.04
C ASN A 519 8.76 22.31 1.23
N VAL A 520 9.37 21.39 0.48
CA VAL A 520 8.69 20.28 -0.21
C VAL A 520 8.99 18.98 0.51
N PHE A 521 7.95 18.25 0.89
CA PHE A 521 8.01 16.98 1.62
C PHE A 521 7.42 15.86 0.78
N VAL A 522 8.08 14.68 0.75
CA VAL A 522 7.58 13.47 0.10
C VAL A 522 7.46 12.38 1.15
N THR A 523 6.24 11.86 1.40
CA THR A 523 5.98 11.00 2.55
C THR A 523 5.23 9.69 2.22
N ASP A 524 5.02 9.42 0.95
CA ASP A 524 4.48 8.13 0.48
C ASP A 524 5.61 7.13 0.15
N GLY A 525 5.28 6.07 -0.57
CA GLY A 525 6.26 5.04 -0.95
C GLY A 525 7.50 5.56 -1.67
N ALA A 526 7.44 6.74 -2.30
CA ALA A 526 8.60 7.32 -2.98
C ALA A 526 9.79 7.54 -2.04
N CYS A 527 9.54 7.90 -0.78
CA CYS A 527 10.59 8.23 0.20
C CYS A 527 11.38 7.01 0.73
N MET A 528 10.92 5.79 0.45
CA MET A 528 11.46 4.57 1.05
C MET A 528 12.85 4.23 0.53
N THR A 529 13.73 3.80 1.43
CA THR A 529 15.13 3.49 1.15
C THR A 529 15.36 1.98 0.98
N SER A 530 14.47 1.15 1.54
CA SER A 530 14.36 -0.29 1.30
C SER A 530 12.89 -0.71 1.37
N SER A 531 12.56 -1.94 0.99
CA SER A 531 11.16 -2.39 0.92
C SER A 531 10.67 -3.10 2.17
N ALA A 532 11.51 -3.77 2.93
CA ALA A 532 11.15 -4.77 3.94
C ALA A 532 10.20 -5.87 3.38
N CYS A 533 9.77 -6.85 4.17
CA CYS A 533 8.76 -7.82 3.72
C CYS A 533 7.36 -7.57 4.30
N GLN A 534 7.27 -6.68 5.28
CA GLN A 534 6.01 -6.25 5.90
C GLN A 534 5.30 -5.24 5.00
N ASN A 535 3.97 -5.33 4.91
CA ASN A 535 3.17 -4.37 4.15
C ASN A 535 3.45 -2.93 4.62
N PRO A 536 3.73 -1.98 3.70
CA PRO A 536 4.37 -0.70 4.05
C PRO A 536 3.39 0.39 4.50
N SER A 537 2.07 0.22 4.34
CA SER A 537 1.09 1.30 4.54
C SER A 537 1.13 1.92 5.94
N LEU A 538 1.32 1.10 7.00
CA LEU A 538 1.46 1.61 8.37
C LEU A 538 2.71 2.49 8.52
N THR A 539 3.81 2.11 7.87
CA THR A 539 5.06 2.88 7.86
C THR A 539 4.90 4.20 7.12
N TYR A 540 4.18 4.23 5.98
CA TYR A 540 3.86 5.49 5.29
C TYR A 540 3.07 6.45 6.20
N MET A 541 2.07 5.94 6.93
CA MET A 541 1.30 6.75 7.88
C MET A 541 2.18 7.34 8.98
N ALA A 542 3.05 6.53 9.58
CA ALA A 542 3.95 6.95 10.65
C ALA A 542 4.99 7.99 10.18
N ILE A 543 5.61 7.75 9.02
CA ILE A 543 6.55 8.70 8.39
C ILE A 543 5.84 10.03 8.08
N THR A 544 4.61 9.97 7.55
CA THR A 544 3.84 11.17 7.21
C THR A 544 3.50 11.99 8.46
N ALA A 545 3.06 11.35 9.53
CA ALA A 545 2.75 12.03 10.79
C ALA A 545 4.01 12.70 11.39
N ARG A 546 5.15 12.00 11.37
CA ARG A 546 6.45 12.53 11.79
C ARG A 546 6.87 13.75 10.97
N ALA A 547 6.77 13.64 9.64
CA ALA A 547 7.16 14.73 8.74
C ALA A 547 6.25 15.95 8.88
N ALA A 548 4.95 15.75 9.09
CA ALA A 548 4.00 16.84 9.32
C ALA A 548 4.28 17.59 10.63
N ASP A 549 4.62 16.87 11.69
CA ASP A 549 5.02 17.47 12.96
C ASP A 549 6.28 18.33 12.82
N PHE A 550 7.30 17.78 12.18
CA PHE A 550 8.54 18.49 11.87
C PHE A 550 8.28 19.75 11.01
N ALA A 551 7.49 19.62 9.93
CA ALA A 551 7.19 20.73 9.03
C ALA A 551 6.50 21.89 9.75
N VAL A 552 5.54 21.60 10.65
CA VAL A 552 4.85 22.63 11.44
C VAL A 552 5.80 23.31 12.44
N ALA A 553 6.69 22.54 13.06
CA ALA A 553 7.69 23.10 13.97
C ALA A 553 8.66 24.04 13.25
N GLU A 554 9.18 23.64 12.09
CA GLU A 554 10.09 24.47 11.29
C GLU A 554 9.40 25.71 10.69
N LEU A 555 8.14 25.57 10.26
CA LEU A 555 7.36 26.70 9.79
C LEU A 555 7.14 27.77 10.90
N LYS A 556 6.86 27.33 12.13
CA LYS A 556 6.72 28.22 13.29
C LYS A 556 8.02 28.91 13.68
N ARG A 557 9.17 28.28 13.39
CA ARG A 557 10.51 28.87 13.61
C ARG A 557 10.95 29.84 12.49
N GLY A 558 10.20 29.88 11.39
CA GLY A 558 10.55 30.69 10.22
C GLY A 558 11.66 30.07 9.34
N ASN A 559 11.89 28.76 9.45
CA ASN A 559 12.91 28.05 8.69
C ASN A 559 12.42 27.55 7.31
N LEU A 560 11.10 27.65 7.03
CA LEU A 560 10.43 27.23 5.80
C LEU A 560 9.69 28.37 5.11
#